data_e2d092c063e9dac20daa2f6a3e1e698a
#
_entry.id   e2d092c063e9dac20daa2f6a3e1e698a
#
_cell.length_a   1.000
_cell.length_b   1.000
_cell.length_c   1.000
_cell.angle_alpha   90.00
_cell.angle_beta   90.00
_cell.angle_gamma   90.00
#
_symmetry.space_group_name_H-M   'P 1'
#
loop_
_entity.id
_entity.type
_entity.pdbx_description
1 polymer ?
#
loop_
_entity_poly.entity_id
_entity_poly.type
_entity_poly.pdbx_seq_one_letter_code
_entity_poly.pdbx_strand_id
1 'polypeptide(L)'
;EIAQCLVGSEMCIRDSLTTYPSILGGRVKTLHPKVFGGILCRRGLEQDMQQIEKYEIPEIDLVIVDLYPFEATVASGAEEQAIIEKIDIGGISLIRAAAKNFNDVVIIASQAQYKPFRDMLLEHGATTSREERRWFAKEAFAVSSHYDSAIFNYFDGGEGSAFRCAVEEQKQLRYGENPHQKGYFYGNLD
;
A
#
# COMPACT_ATOMS: atom_id res chain seq x y z
N GLU A 1 14.82 8.18 19.57
CA GLU A 1 15.57 8.97 18.56
C GLU A 1 15.09 8.70 17.14
N ILE A 2 14.85 7.43 16.73
CA ILE A 2 14.34 7.09 15.40
C ILE A 2 12.92 7.66 15.19
N ALA A 3 12.05 7.58 16.19
CA ALA A 3 10.69 8.11 16.09
C ALA A 3 10.62 9.65 16.01
N GLN A 4 11.53 10.36 16.69
CA GLN A 4 11.67 11.81 16.54
C GLN A 4 12.27 12.19 15.18
N CYS A 5 13.15 11.36 14.63
CA CYS A 5 13.67 11.52 13.28
C CYS A 5 12.57 11.40 12.22
N LEU A 6 11.60 10.52 12.42
CA LEU A 6 10.49 10.30 11.47
C LEU A 6 9.58 11.53 11.32
N VAL A 7 9.27 12.26 12.40
CA VAL A 7 8.35 13.41 12.34
C VAL A 7 9.03 14.70 11.85
N GLY A 8 10.29 14.92 12.19
CA GLY A 8 11.02 16.13 11.80
C GLY A 8 11.87 15.98 10.54
N SER A 9 12.55 14.84 10.39
CA SER A 9 13.47 14.59 9.29
C SER A 9 12.80 14.08 8.01
N GLU A 10 11.64 13.42 8.11
CA GLU A 10 10.89 13.02 6.89
C GLU A 10 10.43 14.24 6.09
N MET A 11 9.99 15.30 6.75
CA MET A 11 9.68 16.55 6.04
C MET A 11 10.91 17.16 5.39
N CYS A 12 12.06 17.14 6.08
CA CYS A 12 13.32 17.65 5.52
C CYS A 12 13.84 16.77 4.37
N ILE A 13 13.82 15.44 4.50
CA ILE A 13 14.29 14.50 3.45
C ILE A 13 13.38 14.59 2.23
N ARG A 14 12.06 14.56 2.42
CA ARG A 14 11.09 14.71 1.34
C ARG A 14 11.26 16.04 0.61
N ASP A 15 11.31 17.16 1.34
CA ASP A 15 11.41 18.49 0.75
C ASP A 15 12.75 18.68 0.02
N SER A 16 13.84 18.08 0.52
CA SER A 16 15.12 18.07 -0.19
C SER A 16 15.07 17.21 -1.46
N LEU A 17 14.35 16.08 -1.44
CA LEU A 17 14.19 15.22 -2.62
C LEU A 17 13.29 15.85 -3.68
N THR A 18 12.14 16.37 -3.28
CA THR A 18 11.16 16.93 -4.21
C THR A 18 11.47 18.35 -4.60
N THR A 19 12.25 19.09 -3.77
CA THR A 19 12.46 20.53 -3.90
C THR A 19 11.16 21.35 -3.97
N TYR A 20 10.07 20.76 -3.47
CA TYR A 20 8.74 21.34 -3.53
C TYR A 20 8.05 21.27 -2.17
N PRO A 21 7.47 22.37 -1.68
CA PRO A 21 6.81 22.39 -0.39
C PRO A 21 5.51 21.57 -0.41
N SER A 22 5.06 21.15 0.77
CA SER A 22 3.71 20.62 0.92
C SER A 22 2.69 21.72 0.65
N ILE A 23 1.73 21.49 -0.24
CA ILE A 23 0.70 22.46 -0.63
C ILE A 23 -0.71 21.90 -0.38
N LEU A 24 -1.71 22.77 -0.53
CA LEU A 24 -3.14 22.43 -0.39
C LEU A 24 -3.46 21.76 0.96
N GLY A 25 -2.92 22.31 2.07
CA GLY A 25 -3.14 21.75 3.40
C GLY A 25 -2.51 20.36 3.58
N GLY A 26 -1.51 20.01 2.79
CA GLY A 26 -0.83 18.72 2.86
C GLY A 26 -1.41 17.63 1.95
N ARG A 27 -2.39 17.93 1.13
CA ARG A 27 -2.96 16.96 0.16
C ARG A 27 -2.00 16.59 -0.96
N VAL A 28 -1.01 17.43 -1.24
CA VAL A 28 0.05 17.17 -2.22
C VAL A 28 1.40 17.23 -1.52
N LYS A 29 2.05 16.10 -1.37
CA LYS A 29 3.34 15.94 -0.68
C LYS A 29 4.31 15.04 -1.45
N THR A 30 3.90 13.79 -1.69
CA THR A 30 4.73 12.71 -2.27
C THR A 30 4.40 12.42 -3.73
N LEU A 31 3.36 13.05 -4.29
CA LEU A 31 3.00 12.92 -5.71
C LEU A 31 4.00 13.73 -6.57
N HIS A 32 5.20 13.21 -6.71
CA HIS A 32 6.31 13.88 -7.35
C HIS A 32 7.11 12.92 -8.24
N PRO A 33 7.58 13.36 -9.44
CA PRO A 33 8.35 12.49 -10.35
C PRO A 33 9.58 11.85 -9.72
N LYS A 34 10.30 12.53 -8.83
CA LYS A 34 11.47 11.95 -8.15
C LYS A 34 11.10 10.81 -7.21
N VAL A 35 9.96 10.90 -6.51
CA VAL A 35 9.47 9.81 -5.64
C VAL A 35 9.00 8.62 -6.48
N PHE A 36 8.09 8.87 -7.43
CA PHE A 36 7.55 7.80 -8.27
C PHE A 36 8.58 7.23 -9.25
N GLY A 37 9.51 8.05 -9.73
CA GLY A 37 10.63 7.58 -10.55
C GLY A 37 11.53 6.61 -9.80
N GLY A 38 11.87 6.91 -8.55
CA GLY A 38 12.67 6.02 -7.70
C GLY A 38 11.99 4.69 -7.40
N ILE A 39 10.65 4.69 -7.28
CA ILE A 39 9.85 3.48 -7.06
C ILE A 39 9.65 2.68 -8.37
N LEU A 40 9.41 3.35 -9.49
CA LEU A 40 8.97 2.72 -10.73
C LEU A 40 10.10 2.38 -11.71
N CYS A 41 11.35 2.84 -11.46
CA CYS A 41 12.46 2.54 -12.35
C CYS A 41 12.71 1.03 -12.41
N ARG A 42 12.89 0.54 -13.64
CA ARG A 42 13.23 -0.86 -13.91
C ARG A 42 14.74 -0.97 -13.95
N ARG A 43 15.35 -1.48 -12.88
CA ARG A 43 16.82 -1.50 -12.70
C ARG A 43 17.55 -2.32 -13.73
N GLY A 44 16.86 -3.28 -14.36
CA GLY A 44 17.40 -4.06 -15.48
C GLY A 44 17.38 -3.37 -16.84
N LEU A 45 16.83 -2.14 -16.95
CA LEU A 45 16.74 -1.39 -18.20
C LEU A 45 17.68 -0.19 -18.18
N GLU A 46 18.69 -0.24 -19.03
CA GLU A 46 19.70 0.84 -19.15
C GLU A 46 19.07 2.21 -19.40
N GLN A 47 18.02 2.28 -20.22
CA GLN A 47 17.32 3.53 -20.51
C GLN A 47 16.69 4.15 -19.25
N ASP A 48 16.12 3.34 -18.37
CA ASP A 48 15.54 3.82 -17.10
C ASP A 48 16.66 4.32 -16.19
N MET A 49 17.78 3.59 -16.09
CA MET A 49 18.92 3.98 -15.26
C MET A 49 19.57 5.28 -15.73
N GLN A 50 19.70 5.48 -17.04
CA GLN A 50 20.19 6.76 -17.60
C GLN A 50 19.26 7.93 -17.24
N GLN A 51 17.95 7.72 -17.20
CA GLN A 51 17.01 8.77 -16.78
C GLN A 51 17.08 9.04 -15.27
N ILE A 52 17.22 8.00 -14.45
CA ILE A 52 17.41 8.14 -13.00
C ILE A 52 18.66 9.01 -12.71
N GLU A 53 19.78 8.70 -13.35
CA GLU A 53 21.02 9.46 -13.21
C GLU A 53 20.84 10.91 -13.72
N LYS A 54 20.32 11.09 -14.92
CA LYS A 54 20.12 12.40 -15.55
C LYS A 54 19.27 13.36 -14.72
N TYR A 55 18.21 12.84 -14.06
CA TYR A 55 17.27 13.64 -13.27
C TYR A 55 17.55 13.60 -11.77
N GLU A 56 18.66 12.99 -11.36
CA GLU A 56 19.07 12.86 -9.95
C GLU A 56 17.95 12.25 -9.09
N ILE A 57 17.43 11.12 -9.54
CA ILE A 57 16.37 10.38 -8.87
C ILE A 57 16.99 9.26 -8.04
N PRO A 58 16.83 9.21 -6.71
CA PRO A 58 17.32 8.09 -5.90
C PRO A 58 16.49 6.84 -6.14
N GLU A 59 17.13 5.69 -6.19
CA GLU A 59 16.45 4.41 -6.19
C GLU A 59 15.78 4.17 -4.82
N ILE A 60 14.57 3.62 -4.83
CA ILE A 60 13.82 3.29 -3.62
C ILE A 60 13.62 1.77 -3.57
N ASP A 61 14.17 1.12 -2.55
CA ASP A 61 14.12 -0.34 -2.36
C ASP A 61 12.90 -0.80 -1.60
N LEU A 62 12.43 0.04 -0.67
CA LEU A 62 11.38 -0.29 0.29
C LEU A 62 10.37 0.86 0.40
N VAL A 63 9.11 0.50 0.31
CA VAL A 63 7.99 1.40 0.56
C VAL A 63 7.14 0.83 1.69
N ILE A 64 6.93 1.60 2.75
CA ILE A 64 6.06 1.24 3.87
C ILE A 64 4.99 2.32 3.98
N VAL A 65 3.74 1.93 3.84
CA VAL A 65 2.59 2.85 3.88
C VAL A 65 1.43 2.22 4.62
N ASP A 66 0.94 2.92 5.63
CA ASP A 66 -0.36 2.64 6.22
C ASP A 66 -1.37 3.68 5.72
N LEU A 67 -2.50 3.21 5.20
CA LEU A 67 -3.57 4.09 4.73
C LEU A 67 -4.30 4.76 5.90
N TYR A 68 -4.90 5.90 5.65
CA TYR A 68 -5.78 6.52 6.61
C TYR A 68 -6.96 5.59 6.97
N PRO A 69 -7.42 5.57 8.24
CA PRO A 69 -8.45 4.67 8.72
C PRO A 69 -9.86 5.09 8.25
N PHE A 70 -10.12 4.99 6.94
CA PHE A 70 -11.37 5.43 6.32
C PHE A 70 -12.58 4.73 6.93
N GLU A 71 -12.58 3.39 6.95
CA GLU A 71 -13.72 2.59 7.45
C GLU A 71 -13.99 2.85 8.94
N ALA A 72 -12.94 2.96 9.76
CA ALA A 72 -13.09 3.29 11.18
C ALA A 72 -13.67 4.69 11.37
N THR A 73 -13.33 5.64 10.49
CA THR A 73 -13.89 7.00 10.52
C THR A 73 -15.36 6.99 10.12
N VAL A 74 -15.74 6.23 9.10
CA VAL A 74 -17.15 6.03 8.73
C VAL A 74 -17.93 5.38 9.87
N ALA A 75 -17.41 4.31 10.45
CA ALA A 75 -18.04 3.58 11.55
C ALA A 75 -18.21 4.42 12.83
N SER A 76 -17.37 5.43 13.04
CA SER A 76 -17.50 6.36 14.17
C SER A 76 -18.67 7.34 14.04
N GLY A 77 -19.33 7.42 12.89
CA GLY A 77 -20.37 8.41 12.61
C GLY A 77 -19.84 9.83 12.48
N ALA A 78 -18.60 9.99 12.04
CA ALA A 78 -17.99 11.30 11.82
C ALA A 78 -18.74 12.09 10.73
N GLU A 79 -18.60 13.41 10.77
CA GLU A 79 -19.13 14.29 9.73
C GLU A 79 -18.53 13.98 8.35
N GLU A 80 -19.32 14.14 7.30
CA GLU A 80 -18.94 13.81 5.91
C GLU A 80 -17.59 14.39 5.52
N GLN A 81 -17.33 15.65 5.84
CA GLN A 81 -16.04 16.29 5.52
C GLN A 81 -14.86 15.58 6.18
N ALA A 82 -15.00 15.11 7.42
CA ALA A 82 -13.97 14.38 8.13
C ALA A 82 -13.71 12.98 7.51
N ILE A 83 -14.76 12.34 7.00
CA ILE A 83 -14.69 11.07 6.28
C ILE A 83 -13.95 11.26 4.94
N ILE A 84 -14.32 12.28 4.17
CA ILE A 84 -13.69 12.60 2.88
C ILE A 84 -12.21 12.89 3.05
N GLU A 85 -11.78 13.58 4.10
CA GLU A 85 -10.35 13.82 4.37
C GLU A 85 -9.56 12.54 4.72
N LYS A 86 -10.23 11.41 4.95
CA LYS A 86 -9.59 10.10 5.13
C LYS A 86 -9.46 9.29 3.85
N ILE A 87 -9.89 9.83 2.71
CA ILE A 87 -9.60 9.22 1.42
C ILE A 87 -8.14 9.51 1.07
N ASP A 88 -7.30 8.48 1.19
CA ASP A 88 -5.87 8.59 0.93
C ASP A 88 -5.60 8.58 -0.58
N ILE A 89 -4.94 9.62 -1.06
CA ILE A 89 -4.54 9.74 -2.48
C ILE A 89 -3.06 9.37 -2.66
N GLY A 90 -2.20 9.91 -1.81
CA GLY A 90 -0.76 9.73 -1.92
C GLY A 90 -0.31 8.32 -1.53
N GLY A 91 -0.76 7.84 -0.37
CA GLY A 91 -0.40 6.52 0.15
C GLY A 91 -0.84 5.39 -0.76
N ILE A 92 -2.11 5.40 -1.21
CA ILE A 92 -2.62 4.38 -2.14
C ILE A 92 -1.84 4.37 -3.46
N SER A 93 -1.45 5.55 -3.96
CA SER A 93 -0.65 5.67 -5.18
C SER A 93 0.74 5.07 -5.01
N LEU A 94 1.40 5.29 -3.87
CA LEU A 94 2.70 4.71 -3.53
C LEU A 94 2.62 3.19 -3.41
N ILE A 95 1.59 2.66 -2.73
CA ILE A 95 1.32 1.23 -2.59
C ILE A 95 1.23 0.58 -3.97
N ARG A 96 0.42 1.12 -4.87
CA ARG A 96 0.22 0.59 -6.21
C ARG A 96 1.47 0.69 -7.09
N ALA A 97 2.22 1.78 -6.97
CA ALA A 97 3.47 1.97 -7.72
C ALA A 97 4.52 0.92 -7.32
N ALA A 98 4.75 0.74 -6.02
CA ALA A 98 5.71 -0.24 -5.50
C ALA A 98 5.28 -1.69 -5.81
N ALA A 99 3.99 -2.01 -5.63
CA ALA A 99 3.45 -3.32 -5.99
C ALA A 99 3.61 -3.63 -7.49
N LYS A 100 3.43 -2.64 -8.36
CA LYS A 100 3.67 -2.79 -9.81
C LYS A 100 5.12 -3.12 -10.12
N ASN A 101 6.07 -2.52 -9.40
CA ASN A 101 7.50 -2.73 -9.60
C ASN A 101 8.10 -3.75 -8.60
N PHE A 102 7.38 -4.78 -8.24
CA PHE A 102 7.83 -5.82 -7.29
C PHE A 102 9.09 -6.57 -7.73
N ASN A 103 9.53 -6.44 -8.96
CA ASN A 103 10.82 -6.98 -9.39
C ASN A 103 11.98 -6.32 -8.65
N ASP A 104 11.88 -5.03 -8.34
CA ASP A 104 12.96 -4.22 -7.80
C ASP A 104 12.63 -3.64 -6.40
N VAL A 105 11.35 -3.51 -6.04
CA VAL A 105 10.89 -2.82 -4.83
C VAL A 105 10.04 -3.74 -3.97
N VAL A 106 10.22 -3.68 -2.65
CA VAL A 106 9.31 -4.31 -1.69
C VAL A 106 8.31 -3.30 -1.16
N ILE A 107 7.04 -3.71 -1.03
CA ILE A 107 5.95 -2.89 -0.48
C ILE A 107 5.38 -3.53 0.78
N ILE A 108 5.27 -2.75 1.83
CA ILE A 108 4.55 -3.10 3.06
C ILE A 108 3.36 -2.15 3.17
N ALA A 109 2.17 -2.68 2.98
CA ALA A 109 0.94 -1.90 2.83
C ALA A 109 0.03 -1.91 4.06
N SER A 110 0.41 -2.62 5.11
CA SER A 110 -0.34 -2.64 6.37
C SER A 110 0.54 -3.02 7.55
N GLN A 111 0.15 -2.61 8.76
CA GLN A 111 0.84 -2.94 10.02
C GLN A 111 0.90 -4.45 10.28
N ALA A 112 -0.09 -5.20 9.82
CA ALA A 112 -0.09 -6.66 9.94
C ALA A 112 1.12 -7.32 9.27
N GLN A 113 1.73 -6.66 8.28
CA GLN A 113 2.89 -7.14 7.55
C GLN A 113 4.23 -6.78 8.20
N TYR A 114 4.26 -5.91 9.22
CA TYR A 114 5.50 -5.45 9.85
C TYR A 114 6.28 -6.59 10.50
N LYS A 115 5.59 -7.44 11.27
CA LYS A 115 6.26 -8.57 11.93
C LYS A 115 6.76 -9.61 10.92
N PRO A 116 5.96 -10.11 9.97
CA PRO A 116 6.46 -11.01 8.93
C PRO A 116 7.65 -10.44 8.15
N PHE A 117 7.61 -9.18 7.77
CA PHE A 117 8.70 -8.53 7.05
C PHE A 117 9.97 -8.42 7.90
N ARG A 118 9.85 -7.98 9.15
CA ARG A 118 10.98 -7.90 10.07
C ARG A 118 11.62 -9.28 10.29
N ASP A 119 10.82 -10.30 10.54
CA ASP A 119 11.30 -11.65 10.81
C ASP A 119 12.05 -12.21 9.59
N MET A 120 11.55 -11.97 8.38
CA MET A 120 12.21 -12.30 7.11
C MET A 120 13.56 -11.58 6.96
N LEU A 121 13.64 -10.27 7.25
CA LEU A 121 14.90 -9.52 7.18
C LEU A 121 15.94 -10.02 8.20
N LEU A 122 15.50 -10.47 9.36
CA LEU A 122 16.39 -11.06 10.36
C LEU A 122 16.93 -12.44 9.93
N GLU A 123 16.15 -13.20 9.20
CA GLU A 123 16.51 -14.52 8.69
C GLU A 123 17.48 -14.43 7.49
N HIS A 124 17.19 -13.55 6.53
CA HIS A 124 17.90 -13.48 5.25
C HIS A 124 18.88 -12.31 5.13
N GLY A 125 19.04 -11.51 6.20
CA GLY A 125 19.71 -10.22 6.12
C GLY A 125 18.82 -9.17 5.45
N ALA A 126 19.37 -8.02 5.09
CA ALA A 126 18.60 -6.92 4.48
C ALA A 126 18.32 -7.15 2.99
N THR A 127 17.91 -8.37 2.61
CA THR A 127 17.62 -8.75 1.23
C THR A 127 16.25 -9.40 1.13
N THR A 128 15.64 -9.31 -0.05
CA THR A 128 14.36 -9.96 -0.37
C THR A 128 14.47 -10.68 -1.69
N SER A 129 13.90 -11.89 -1.77
CA SER A 129 13.73 -12.60 -3.03
C SER A 129 12.61 -11.97 -3.88
N ARG A 130 12.60 -12.30 -5.16
CA ARG A 130 11.54 -11.86 -6.08
C ARG A 130 10.17 -12.45 -5.68
N GLU A 131 10.15 -13.67 -5.18
CA GLU A 131 8.96 -14.40 -4.73
C GLU A 131 8.35 -13.72 -3.50
N GLU A 132 9.15 -13.32 -2.54
CA GLU A 132 8.72 -12.56 -1.37
C GLU A 132 8.15 -11.20 -1.76
N ARG A 133 8.83 -10.45 -2.63
CA ARG A 133 8.33 -9.17 -3.15
C ARG A 133 7.00 -9.34 -3.90
N ARG A 134 6.85 -10.43 -4.67
CA ARG A 134 5.59 -10.77 -5.34
C ARG A 134 4.46 -11.06 -4.35
N TRP A 135 4.79 -11.74 -3.25
CA TRP A 135 3.82 -11.99 -2.18
C TRP A 135 3.35 -10.68 -1.55
N PHE A 136 4.27 -9.78 -1.17
CA PHE A 136 3.91 -8.46 -0.65
C PHE A 136 3.13 -7.61 -1.66
N ALA A 137 3.45 -7.71 -2.95
CA ALA A 137 2.69 -7.01 -3.99
C ALA A 137 1.24 -7.52 -4.09
N LYS A 138 1.01 -8.84 -3.97
CA LYS A 138 -0.34 -9.42 -3.89
C LYS A 138 -1.10 -8.85 -2.68
N GLU A 139 -0.47 -8.86 -1.50
CA GLU A 139 -1.08 -8.32 -0.28
C GLU A 139 -1.37 -6.80 -0.41
N ALA A 140 -0.50 -6.05 -1.06
CA ALA A 140 -0.69 -4.62 -1.34
C ALA A 140 -1.92 -4.38 -2.24
N PHE A 141 -2.15 -5.22 -3.25
CA PHE A 141 -3.36 -5.14 -4.08
C PHE A 141 -4.61 -5.62 -3.35
N ALA A 142 -4.51 -6.54 -2.39
CA ALA A 142 -5.62 -6.88 -1.50
C ALA A 142 -6.05 -5.65 -0.68
N VAL A 143 -5.09 -4.97 -0.03
CA VAL A 143 -5.34 -3.72 0.71
C VAL A 143 -5.96 -2.65 -0.20
N SER A 144 -5.39 -2.42 -1.39
CA SER A 144 -5.89 -1.41 -2.33
C SER A 144 -7.32 -1.71 -2.80
N SER A 145 -7.63 -2.95 -3.15
CA SER A 145 -8.96 -3.33 -3.63
C SER A 145 -10.02 -3.25 -2.52
N HIS A 146 -9.67 -3.66 -1.31
CA HIS A 146 -10.54 -3.52 -0.14
C HIS A 146 -10.85 -2.05 0.13
N TYR A 147 -9.82 -1.21 0.16
CA TYR A 147 -9.94 0.22 0.40
C TYR A 147 -10.84 0.92 -0.62
N ASP A 148 -10.63 0.68 -1.91
CA ASP A 148 -11.46 1.24 -2.98
C ASP A 148 -12.91 0.73 -2.90
N SER A 149 -13.10 -0.54 -2.52
CA SER A 149 -14.44 -1.11 -2.33
C SER A 149 -15.19 -0.46 -1.15
N ALA A 150 -14.50 -0.20 -0.06
CA ALA A 150 -15.07 0.48 1.10
C ALA A 150 -15.48 1.93 0.76
N ILE A 151 -14.64 2.65 0.02
CA ILE A 151 -14.96 4.02 -0.44
C ILE A 151 -16.16 3.99 -1.39
N PHE A 152 -16.18 3.07 -2.36
CA PHE A 152 -17.31 2.92 -3.26
C PHE A 152 -18.62 2.68 -2.49
N ASN A 153 -18.61 1.73 -1.53
CA ASN A 153 -19.81 1.39 -0.76
C ASN A 153 -20.31 2.58 0.08
N TYR A 154 -19.41 3.40 0.59
CA TYR A 154 -19.79 4.65 1.28
C TYR A 154 -20.54 5.62 0.35
N PHE A 155 -20.02 5.85 -0.86
CA PHE A 155 -20.66 6.75 -1.83
C PHE A 155 -21.92 6.16 -2.47
N ASP A 156 -22.02 4.83 -2.61
CA ASP A 156 -23.23 4.15 -3.09
C ASP A 156 -24.41 4.28 -2.11
N GLY A 157 -24.13 4.54 -0.83
CA GLY A 157 -25.14 4.83 0.17
C GLY A 157 -26.20 3.73 0.37
N GLY A 158 -25.95 2.53 -0.15
CA GLY A 158 -26.87 1.39 -0.12
C GLY A 158 -27.88 1.38 -1.28
N GLU A 159 -27.69 2.19 -2.32
CA GLU A 159 -28.53 2.16 -3.53
C GLU A 159 -28.47 0.82 -4.28
N GLY A 160 -27.42 0.03 -4.03
CA GLY A 160 -27.23 -1.28 -4.62
C GLY A 160 -26.92 -1.23 -6.13
N SER A 161 -26.29 -0.13 -6.58
CA SER A 161 -25.93 0.07 -7.99
C SER A 161 -24.93 -0.97 -8.48
N ALA A 162 -24.06 -1.48 -7.57
CA ALA A 162 -23.16 -2.60 -7.85
C ALA A 162 -22.76 -3.30 -6.55
N PHE A 163 -22.65 -4.61 -6.58
CA PHE A 163 -22.09 -5.39 -5.48
C PHE A 163 -20.56 -5.42 -5.59
N ARG A 164 -19.87 -4.88 -4.59
CA ARG A 164 -18.42 -4.95 -4.45
C ARG A 164 -18.07 -5.39 -3.05
N CYS A 165 -17.31 -6.47 -2.97
CA CYS A 165 -16.89 -7.06 -1.70
C CYS A 165 -15.46 -7.55 -1.82
N ALA A 166 -14.61 -7.23 -0.84
CA ALA A 166 -13.31 -7.82 -0.64
C ALA A 166 -13.33 -8.59 0.68
N VAL A 167 -13.17 -9.90 0.62
CA VAL A 167 -13.16 -10.77 1.79
C VAL A 167 -11.79 -11.39 1.92
N GLU A 168 -11.09 -11.12 3.03
CA GLU A 168 -9.74 -11.58 3.30
C GLU A 168 -9.73 -12.90 4.09
N GLU A 169 -10.77 -13.16 4.90
CA GLU A 169 -10.85 -14.36 5.70
C GLU A 169 -11.30 -15.57 4.87
N GLN A 170 -10.46 -16.60 4.87
CA GLN A 170 -10.75 -17.91 4.27
C GLN A 170 -10.73 -18.98 5.35
N LYS A 171 -11.82 -19.72 5.49
CA LYS A 171 -11.87 -20.93 6.34
C LYS A 171 -11.97 -22.17 5.45
N GLN A 172 -11.04 -23.10 5.60
CA GLN A 172 -11.16 -24.40 4.95
C GLN A 172 -12.21 -25.23 5.69
N LEU A 173 -13.20 -25.71 4.96
CA LEU A 173 -14.23 -26.60 5.46
C LEU A 173 -13.68 -28.02 5.58
N ARG A 174 -14.36 -28.87 6.36
CA ARG A 174 -13.97 -30.29 6.54
C ARG A 174 -13.92 -31.06 5.23
N TYR A 175 -14.83 -30.74 4.32
CA TYR A 175 -14.94 -31.34 2.97
C TYR A 175 -15.69 -30.37 2.04
N GLY A 176 -15.59 -30.61 0.73
CA GLY A 176 -16.39 -29.93 -0.26
C GLY A 176 -17.70 -30.66 -0.52
N GLU A 177 -18.25 -30.59 -1.74
CA GLU A 177 -19.42 -31.30 -2.16
C GLU A 177 -19.21 -32.85 -2.05
N ASN A 178 -17.99 -33.31 -2.34
CA ASN A 178 -17.56 -34.68 -2.16
C ASN A 178 -16.43 -34.79 -1.13
N PRO A 179 -16.28 -35.92 -0.39
CA PRO A 179 -15.33 -36.09 0.69
C PRO A 179 -13.87 -35.89 0.32
N HIS A 180 -13.50 -36.07 -0.94
CA HIS A 180 -12.14 -35.88 -1.45
C HIS A 180 -11.86 -34.45 -1.98
N GLN A 181 -12.87 -33.60 -2.05
CA GLN A 181 -12.77 -32.23 -2.47
C GLN A 181 -12.54 -31.32 -1.29
N LYS A 182 -11.72 -30.27 -1.50
CA LYS A 182 -11.57 -29.20 -0.54
C LYS A 182 -12.68 -28.16 -0.76
N GLY A 183 -13.38 -27.82 0.33
CA GLY A 183 -14.31 -26.69 0.34
C GLY A 183 -13.71 -25.52 1.10
N TYR A 184 -14.05 -24.31 0.69
CA TYR A 184 -13.61 -23.08 1.33
C TYR A 184 -14.80 -22.15 1.53
N PHE A 185 -14.83 -21.50 2.68
CA PHE A 185 -15.76 -20.43 2.98
C PHE A 185 -14.98 -19.13 3.08
N TYR A 186 -15.51 -18.08 2.52
CA TYR A 186 -14.94 -16.72 2.60
C TYR A 186 -15.90 -15.83 3.39
N GLY A 187 -15.41 -15.24 4.48
CA GLY A 187 -16.16 -14.39 5.39
C GLY A 187 -16.20 -14.91 6.81
N ASN A 188 -16.99 -14.24 7.66
CA ASN A 188 -17.21 -14.65 9.04
C ASN A 188 -18.37 -15.66 9.13
N LEU A 189 -18.15 -16.76 9.84
CA LEU A 189 -19.14 -17.81 10.12
C LEU A 189 -19.70 -17.73 11.56
N ASP A 190 -19.20 -16.76 12.36
CA ASP A 190 -19.58 -16.63 13.77
C ASP A 190 -20.81 -15.74 13.93
#